data_de228cd29a7cf3fcdd57f048d9efd190
#
_entry.id   de228cd29a7cf3fcdd57f048d9efd190
#
_cell.length_a   1.000
_cell.length_b   1.000
_cell.length_c   1.000
_cell.angle_alpha   90.00
_cell.angle_beta   90.00
_cell.angle_gamma   90.00
#
_symmetry.space_group_name_H-M   'P 1'
#
loop_
_entity.id
_entity.type
_entity.pdbx_description
1 polymer ?
#
loop_
_entity_poly.entity_id
_entity_poly.type
_entity_poly.pdbx_seq_one_letter_code
_entity_poly.pdbx_strand_id
1 'polypeptide(L)'
;RHFKHLSPWSRGVDTQLFCPREKITKGQGPIFTYMGRVAVEKNLPAFLDLDLPGEKWVIGAGPALGELKARYPQVHFTGPKQGEDLAVTLAQADVFVFPSLTDTFGVVLLEAMASGVPVAAYPVTGPRDIVREGVNGSLDENLRCAALRALKVSRVSCLEFASHYSWDVCTREFLNNLVPN
;
A
#
# COMPACT_ATOMS: atom_id res chain seq x y z
N ARG A 1 4.18 25.89 -25.77
CA ARG A 1 3.42 24.91 -26.57
C ARG A 1 2.21 24.51 -25.75
N HIS A 2 1.00 24.77 -26.28
CA HIS A 2 -0.24 24.31 -25.65
C HIS A 2 -0.56 22.92 -26.23
N PHE A 3 -0.65 21.90 -25.37
CA PHE A 3 -1.16 20.60 -25.76
C PHE A 3 -2.69 20.71 -25.91
N LYS A 4 -3.24 20.28 -27.06
CA LYS A 4 -4.67 20.37 -27.36
C LYS A 4 -5.47 19.19 -26.79
N HIS A 5 -4.81 18.07 -26.54
CA HIS A 5 -5.42 16.84 -26.01
C HIS A 5 -4.52 16.27 -24.92
N LEU A 6 -5.03 16.18 -23.72
CA LEU A 6 -4.42 15.51 -22.59
C LEU A 6 -5.38 14.45 -22.08
N SER A 7 -4.97 13.20 -22.13
CA SER A 7 -5.73 12.09 -21.55
C SER A 7 -4.99 11.55 -20.35
N PRO A 8 -5.65 11.39 -19.21
CA PRO A 8 -5.03 10.75 -18.05
C PRO A 8 -4.73 9.29 -18.40
N TRP A 9 -3.63 8.79 -17.86
CA TRP A 9 -3.25 7.39 -17.97
C TRP A 9 -2.75 6.91 -16.61
N SER A 10 -3.36 5.85 -16.12
CA SER A 10 -3.07 5.28 -14.82
C SER A 10 -1.86 4.33 -14.86
N ARG A 11 -1.46 3.84 -13.68
CA ARG A 11 -0.51 2.76 -13.53
C ARG A 11 -1.26 1.47 -13.25
N GLY A 12 -0.73 0.35 -13.78
CA GLY A 12 -1.30 -0.98 -13.55
C GLY A 12 -0.67 -1.67 -12.34
N VAL A 13 -1.40 -2.65 -11.82
CA VAL A 13 -0.92 -3.62 -10.83
C VAL A 13 -1.12 -5.04 -11.38
N ASP A 14 -0.19 -5.93 -11.04
CA ASP A 14 -0.32 -7.36 -11.36
C ASP A 14 -1.29 -8.01 -10.37
N THR A 15 -2.55 -8.12 -10.77
CA THR A 15 -3.63 -8.73 -9.95
C THR A 15 -3.58 -10.26 -9.92
N GLN A 16 -2.73 -10.91 -10.72
CA GLN A 16 -2.48 -12.35 -10.64
C GLN A 16 -1.44 -12.65 -9.56
N LEU A 17 -0.40 -11.84 -9.48
CA LEU A 17 0.63 -11.92 -8.45
C LEU A 17 0.10 -11.43 -7.10
N PHE A 18 -0.41 -10.20 -7.04
CA PHE A 18 -1.01 -9.60 -5.85
C PHE A 18 -2.49 -9.96 -5.79
N CYS A 19 -2.81 -10.97 -5.02
CA CYS A 19 -4.17 -11.47 -4.85
C CYS A 19 -4.35 -11.94 -3.39
N PRO A 20 -5.58 -12.13 -2.93
CA PRO A 20 -5.85 -12.66 -1.60
C PRO A 20 -5.20 -14.03 -1.41
N ARG A 21 -4.61 -14.22 -0.25
CA ARG A 21 -4.01 -15.48 0.17
C ARG A 21 -4.58 -15.94 1.50
N GLU A 22 -4.54 -17.23 1.74
CA GLU A 22 -4.85 -17.76 3.06
C GLU A 22 -3.87 -17.20 4.11
N LYS A 23 -4.39 -16.81 5.27
CA LYS A 23 -3.53 -16.34 6.37
C LYS A 23 -2.80 -17.52 6.98
N ILE A 24 -1.49 -17.47 6.89
CA ILE A 24 -0.57 -18.49 7.44
C ILE A 24 -0.25 -18.15 8.91
N THR A 25 -0.20 -16.84 9.23
CA THR A 25 0.14 -16.37 10.57
C THR A 25 -1.05 -16.44 11.51
N LYS A 26 -0.91 -17.21 12.58
CA LYS A 26 -1.85 -17.26 13.71
C LYS A 26 -1.41 -16.30 14.81
N GLY A 27 -1.11 -15.03 14.44
CA GLY A 27 -0.70 -13.97 15.37
C GLY A 27 -1.81 -13.58 16.35
N GLN A 28 -1.42 -12.94 17.46
CA GLN A 28 -2.36 -12.42 18.47
C GLN A 28 -2.84 -11.02 18.09
N GLY A 29 -3.60 -10.88 16.98
CA GLY A 29 -4.18 -9.61 16.59
C GLY A 29 -3.90 -9.23 15.13
N PRO A 30 -4.35 -8.05 14.71
CA PRO A 30 -4.16 -7.58 13.35
C PRO A 30 -2.69 -7.25 13.05
N ILE A 31 -2.30 -7.44 11.78
CA ILE A 31 -0.98 -7.12 11.26
C ILE A 31 -1.05 -5.81 10.49
N PHE A 32 -0.32 -4.80 10.96
CA PHE A 32 -0.12 -3.54 10.28
C PHE A 32 1.22 -3.57 9.53
N THR A 33 1.20 -3.38 8.22
CA THR A 33 2.39 -3.60 7.39
C THR A 33 2.76 -2.34 6.61
N TYR A 34 4.05 -2.02 6.58
CA TYR A 34 4.68 -1.14 5.61
C TYR A 34 5.46 -1.98 4.60
N MET A 35 5.46 -1.58 3.33
CA MET A 35 6.26 -2.17 2.27
C MET A 35 6.94 -1.09 1.43
N GLY A 36 8.26 -1.20 1.27
CA GLY A 36 9.03 -0.28 0.44
C GLY A 36 10.46 -0.07 0.90
N ARG A 37 11.10 0.95 0.33
CA ARG A 37 12.46 1.34 0.73
C ARG A 37 12.46 1.86 2.17
N VAL A 38 13.38 1.33 2.99
CA VAL A 38 13.57 1.74 4.38
C VAL A 38 14.56 2.90 4.45
N ALA A 39 14.04 4.12 4.33
CA ALA A 39 14.82 5.35 4.24
C ALA A 39 14.09 6.51 4.94
N VAL A 40 14.83 7.57 5.25
CA VAL A 40 14.34 8.71 6.06
C VAL A 40 13.13 9.38 5.42
N GLU A 41 13.14 9.55 4.10
CA GLU A 41 12.06 10.17 3.33
C GLU A 41 10.72 9.39 3.37
N LYS A 42 10.77 8.12 3.78
CA LYS A 42 9.57 7.27 3.92
C LYS A 42 8.91 7.40 5.29
N ASN A 43 9.49 8.17 6.20
CA ASN A 43 8.89 8.55 7.47
C ASN A 43 8.40 7.35 8.33
N LEU A 44 9.14 6.23 8.31
CA LEU A 44 8.75 5.02 9.05
C LEU A 44 8.54 5.24 10.55
N PRO A 45 9.32 6.10 11.25
CA PRO A 45 9.06 6.37 12.66
C PRO A 45 7.62 6.79 12.95
N ALA A 46 6.98 7.57 12.05
CA ALA A 46 5.57 7.96 12.22
C ALA A 46 4.59 6.76 12.25
N PHE A 47 4.95 5.64 11.62
CA PHE A 47 4.20 4.37 11.74
C PHE A 47 4.65 3.56 12.94
N LEU A 48 5.96 3.45 13.16
CA LEU A 48 6.53 2.55 14.17
C LEU A 48 6.25 3.02 15.59
N ASP A 49 6.10 4.32 15.82
CA ASP A 49 5.75 4.93 17.12
C ASP A 49 4.24 4.81 17.46
N LEU A 50 3.37 4.41 16.50
CA LEU A 50 1.94 4.31 16.77
C LEU A 50 1.63 3.23 17.79
N ASP A 51 0.73 3.53 18.72
CA ASP A 51 0.10 2.54 19.59
C ASP A 51 -1.05 1.86 18.83
N LEU A 52 -0.82 0.65 18.30
CA LEU A 52 -1.77 -0.13 17.51
C LEU A 52 -2.02 -1.50 18.15
N PRO A 53 -3.26 -2.03 18.06
CA PRO A 53 -3.63 -3.29 18.67
C PRO A 53 -3.17 -4.48 17.80
N GLY A 54 -1.86 -4.81 17.80
CA GLY A 54 -1.36 -5.92 17.01
C GLY A 54 0.10 -5.77 16.60
N GLU A 55 0.48 -6.51 15.59
CA GLU A 55 1.86 -6.59 15.12
C GLU A 55 2.17 -5.51 14.08
N LYS A 56 3.40 -5.02 14.07
CA LYS A 56 3.93 -4.13 13.04
C LYS A 56 4.96 -4.86 12.21
N TRP A 57 4.75 -4.88 10.90
CA TRP A 57 5.65 -5.52 9.95
C TRP A 57 6.24 -4.48 9.00
N VAL A 58 7.53 -4.65 8.68
CA VAL A 58 8.24 -3.83 7.69
C VAL A 58 8.86 -4.74 6.65
N ILE A 59 8.35 -4.65 5.41
CA ILE A 59 8.84 -5.41 4.26
C ILE A 59 9.74 -4.48 3.44
N GLY A 60 11.01 -4.80 3.34
CA GLY A 60 11.95 -4.02 2.53
C GLY A 60 13.33 -3.87 3.13
N ALA A 61 14.15 -3.09 2.44
CA ALA A 61 15.50 -2.76 2.83
C ALA A 61 15.82 -1.30 2.53
N GLY A 62 16.90 -0.79 3.13
CA GLY A 62 17.37 0.55 2.87
C GLY A 62 18.33 1.05 3.94
N PRO A 63 18.87 2.27 3.76
CA PRO A 63 19.93 2.78 4.62
C PRO A 63 19.51 2.94 6.10
N ALA A 64 18.23 3.17 6.40
CA ALA A 64 17.75 3.34 7.76
C ALA A 64 17.42 2.02 8.48
N LEU A 65 17.51 0.85 7.80
CA LEU A 65 17.04 -0.43 8.35
C LEU A 65 17.77 -0.81 9.64
N GLY A 66 19.10 -0.63 9.71
CA GLY A 66 19.90 -1.01 10.87
C GLY A 66 19.53 -0.20 12.12
N GLU A 67 19.38 1.11 11.97
CA GLU A 67 18.96 2.02 13.03
C GLU A 67 17.55 1.69 13.52
N LEU A 68 16.60 1.50 12.59
CA LEU A 68 15.21 1.21 12.95
C LEU A 68 15.06 -0.15 13.63
N LYS A 69 15.80 -1.17 13.23
CA LYS A 69 15.82 -2.47 13.94
C LYS A 69 16.30 -2.35 15.38
N ALA A 70 17.34 -1.56 15.61
CA ALA A 70 17.86 -1.33 16.95
C ALA A 70 16.88 -0.53 17.83
N ARG A 71 16.20 0.46 17.24
CA ARG A 71 15.24 1.32 17.96
C ARG A 71 13.89 0.62 18.22
N TYR A 72 13.46 -0.28 17.34
CA TYR A 72 12.15 -0.95 17.41
C TYR A 72 12.28 -2.49 17.41
N PRO A 73 12.87 -3.09 18.44
CA PRO A 73 13.13 -4.55 18.48
C PRO A 73 11.84 -5.40 18.45
N GLN A 74 10.69 -4.81 18.80
CA GLN A 74 9.38 -5.48 18.78
C GLN A 74 8.74 -5.54 17.38
N VAL A 75 9.30 -4.82 16.40
CA VAL A 75 8.77 -4.78 15.03
C VAL A 75 9.35 -5.94 14.20
N HIS A 76 8.49 -6.58 13.42
CA HIS A 76 8.90 -7.66 12.53
C HIS A 76 9.47 -7.11 11.21
N PHE A 77 10.79 -7.04 11.10
CA PHE A 77 11.47 -6.64 9.87
C PHE A 77 11.77 -7.88 9.02
N THR A 78 11.00 -8.10 7.94
CA THR A 78 11.15 -9.29 7.09
C THR A 78 12.37 -9.24 6.16
N GLY A 79 12.95 -8.04 5.98
CA GLY A 79 13.93 -7.78 4.92
C GLY A 79 13.29 -7.59 3.54
N PRO A 80 14.12 -7.47 2.49
CA PRO A 80 13.62 -7.31 1.12
C PRO A 80 13.00 -8.62 0.62
N LYS A 81 11.87 -8.50 -0.07
CA LYS A 81 11.18 -9.61 -0.72
C LYS A 81 10.79 -9.23 -2.14
N GLN A 82 10.61 -10.23 -3.00
CA GLN A 82 10.26 -10.03 -4.41
C GLN A 82 9.29 -11.11 -4.89
N GLY A 83 8.57 -10.83 -5.97
CA GLY A 83 7.69 -11.77 -6.64
C GLY A 83 6.69 -12.41 -5.66
N GLU A 84 6.57 -13.72 -5.73
CA GLU A 84 5.61 -14.49 -4.93
C GLU A 84 5.83 -14.34 -3.41
N ASP A 85 7.09 -14.32 -2.94
CA ASP A 85 7.39 -14.15 -1.51
C ASP A 85 6.91 -12.80 -0.98
N LEU A 86 6.99 -11.75 -1.80
CA LEU A 86 6.47 -10.44 -1.47
C LEU A 86 4.95 -10.47 -1.38
N ALA A 87 4.29 -11.01 -2.40
CA ALA A 87 2.83 -11.08 -2.49
C ALA A 87 2.23 -11.90 -1.33
N VAL A 88 2.81 -13.06 -1.02
CA VAL A 88 2.39 -13.91 0.11
C VAL A 88 2.55 -13.16 1.43
N THR A 89 3.68 -12.47 1.62
CA THR A 89 3.93 -11.72 2.87
C THR A 89 2.98 -10.54 3.02
N LEU A 90 2.74 -9.78 1.95
CA LEU A 90 1.83 -8.63 1.95
C LEU A 90 0.39 -9.06 2.24
N ALA A 91 -0.06 -10.18 1.67
CA ALA A 91 -1.41 -10.70 1.86
C ALA A 91 -1.72 -11.12 3.33
N GLN A 92 -0.68 -11.30 4.18
CA GLN A 92 -0.86 -11.55 5.60
C GLN A 92 -1.34 -10.31 6.37
N ALA A 93 -1.14 -9.11 5.81
CA ALA A 93 -1.52 -7.87 6.47
C ALA A 93 -3.04 -7.71 6.62
N ASP A 94 -3.43 -6.99 7.66
CA ASP A 94 -4.81 -6.51 7.85
C ASP A 94 -4.96 -5.05 7.45
N VAL A 95 -3.88 -4.26 7.57
CA VAL A 95 -3.81 -2.88 7.12
C VAL A 95 -2.42 -2.61 6.54
N PHE A 96 -2.40 -1.99 5.38
CA PHE A 96 -1.19 -1.42 4.81
C PHE A 96 -1.04 0.03 5.26
N VAL A 97 0.00 0.32 6.03
CA VAL A 97 0.25 1.68 6.54
C VAL A 97 1.29 2.37 5.67
N PHE A 98 0.91 3.51 5.12
CA PHE A 98 1.74 4.32 4.23
C PHE A 98 2.07 5.68 4.88
N PRO A 99 3.19 5.78 5.62
CA PRO A 99 3.53 6.96 6.41
C PRO A 99 4.25 8.05 5.61
N SER A 100 4.51 7.84 4.31
CA SER A 100 5.21 8.79 3.44
C SER A 100 4.41 10.07 3.24
N LEU A 101 5.10 11.21 3.21
CA LEU A 101 4.50 12.53 2.98
C LEU A 101 4.77 13.07 1.56
N THR A 102 5.62 12.41 0.78
CA THR A 102 6.20 12.96 -0.47
C THR A 102 6.12 12.03 -1.68
N ASP A 103 5.30 10.99 -1.63
CA ASP A 103 5.11 10.09 -2.78
C ASP A 103 4.17 10.66 -3.83
N THR A 104 4.47 10.40 -5.11
CA THR A 104 3.70 10.94 -6.23
C THR A 104 2.50 10.10 -6.65
N PHE A 105 2.60 8.75 -6.61
CA PHE A 105 1.51 7.86 -7.00
C PHE A 105 1.31 6.70 -6.01
N GLY A 106 2.40 6.00 -5.64
CA GLY A 106 2.33 4.89 -4.69
C GLY A 106 1.75 3.59 -5.29
N VAL A 107 2.43 2.98 -6.28
CA VAL A 107 2.01 1.68 -6.86
C VAL A 107 1.81 0.62 -5.76
N VAL A 108 2.58 0.67 -4.69
CA VAL A 108 2.45 -0.22 -3.51
C VAL A 108 1.06 -0.16 -2.86
N LEU A 109 0.32 0.95 -3.01
CA LEU A 109 -1.06 1.07 -2.52
C LEU A 109 -1.99 0.15 -3.33
N LEU A 110 -1.80 0.10 -4.66
CA LEU A 110 -2.57 -0.79 -5.52
C LEU A 110 -2.21 -2.27 -5.28
N GLU A 111 -0.92 -2.57 -5.02
CA GLU A 111 -0.47 -3.92 -4.65
C GLU A 111 -1.12 -4.40 -3.34
N ALA A 112 -1.21 -3.52 -2.34
CA ALA A 112 -1.91 -3.81 -1.10
C ALA A 112 -3.41 -4.07 -1.35
N MET A 113 -4.09 -3.18 -2.07
CA MET A 113 -5.52 -3.33 -2.37
C MET A 113 -5.81 -4.58 -3.21
N ALA A 114 -4.95 -4.92 -4.19
CA ALA A 114 -5.06 -6.13 -4.98
C ALA A 114 -4.86 -7.41 -4.14
N SER A 115 -4.10 -7.32 -3.04
CA SER A 115 -3.99 -8.39 -2.03
C SER A 115 -5.17 -8.41 -1.05
N GLY A 116 -6.17 -7.55 -1.23
CA GLY A 116 -7.29 -7.38 -0.32
C GLY A 116 -6.92 -6.69 0.99
N VAL A 117 -5.87 -5.87 0.99
CA VAL A 117 -5.38 -5.19 2.20
C VAL A 117 -5.71 -3.70 2.11
N PRO A 118 -6.57 -3.18 3.02
CA PRO A 118 -6.93 -1.78 3.04
C PRO A 118 -5.76 -0.89 3.44
N VAL A 119 -5.75 0.34 2.91
CA VAL A 119 -4.67 1.31 3.09
C VAL A 119 -5.00 2.32 4.18
N ALA A 120 -4.02 2.64 5.00
CA ALA A 120 -4.03 3.78 5.93
C ALA A 120 -2.89 4.75 5.57
N ALA A 121 -3.21 6.01 5.30
CA ALA A 121 -2.21 6.98 4.89
C ALA A 121 -2.55 8.40 5.35
N TYR A 122 -1.56 9.30 5.22
CA TYR A 122 -1.81 10.73 5.30
C TYR A 122 -2.56 11.24 4.06
N PRO A 123 -3.37 12.31 4.17
CA PRO A 123 -4.13 12.90 3.06
C PRO A 123 -3.22 13.77 2.18
N VAL A 124 -2.14 13.19 1.64
CA VAL A 124 -1.18 13.84 0.75
C VAL A 124 -1.35 13.37 -0.70
N THR A 125 -0.66 14.05 -1.64
CA THR A 125 -0.63 13.63 -3.06
C THR A 125 -0.22 12.17 -3.18
N GLY A 126 -0.79 11.45 -4.14
CA GLY A 126 -0.66 10.02 -4.30
C GLY A 126 -1.76 9.27 -3.54
N PRO A 127 -1.72 9.15 -2.20
CA PRO A 127 -2.83 8.57 -1.44
C PRO A 127 -4.20 9.20 -1.71
N ARG A 128 -4.30 10.54 -1.81
CA ARG A 128 -5.56 11.24 -2.14
C ARG A 128 -6.17 10.84 -3.48
N ASP A 129 -5.33 10.47 -4.44
CA ASP A 129 -5.78 10.15 -5.79
C ASP A 129 -6.36 8.72 -5.86
N ILE A 130 -5.89 7.83 -4.97
CA ILE A 130 -6.17 6.38 -5.01
C ILE A 130 -7.09 5.95 -3.88
N VAL A 131 -6.86 6.42 -2.65
CA VAL A 131 -7.62 5.97 -1.48
C VAL A 131 -9.01 6.61 -1.46
N ARG A 132 -10.03 5.77 -1.30
CA ARG A 132 -11.43 6.17 -1.10
C ARG A 132 -11.83 5.78 0.31
N GLU A 133 -12.17 6.79 1.12
CA GLU A 133 -12.51 6.60 2.55
C GLU A 133 -13.60 5.55 2.74
N GLY A 134 -13.32 4.55 3.58
CA GLY A 134 -14.25 3.45 3.89
C GLY A 134 -14.46 2.41 2.78
N VAL A 135 -13.88 2.59 1.60
CA VAL A 135 -14.00 1.67 0.46
C VAL A 135 -12.75 0.79 0.32
N ASN A 136 -11.58 1.40 0.23
CA ASN A 136 -10.30 0.70 0.07
C ASN A 136 -9.23 1.15 1.06
N GLY A 137 -9.60 2.04 1.99
CA GLY A 137 -8.69 2.56 3.01
C GLY A 137 -9.26 3.72 3.78
N SER A 138 -8.39 4.42 4.48
CA SER A 138 -8.70 5.62 5.25
C SER A 138 -7.55 6.62 5.22
N LEU A 139 -7.87 7.90 5.10
CA LEU A 139 -6.93 9.01 5.14
C LEU A 139 -7.18 9.87 6.38
N ASP A 140 -6.12 10.23 7.09
CA ASP A 140 -6.21 11.13 8.25
C ASP A 140 -4.86 11.80 8.52
N GLU A 141 -4.86 13.04 9.01
CA GLU A 141 -3.67 13.71 9.54
C GLU A 141 -3.11 12.98 10.78
N ASN A 142 -3.97 12.26 11.50
CA ASN A 142 -3.59 11.32 12.54
C ASN A 142 -3.54 9.90 11.95
N LEU A 143 -2.32 9.44 11.63
CA LEU A 143 -2.10 8.14 10.99
C LEU A 143 -2.65 6.96 11.83
N ARG A 144 -2.69 7.08 13.17
CA ARG A 144 -3.31 6.08 14.04
C ARG A 144 -4.82 5.98 13.78
N CYS A 145 -5.50 7.11 13.63
CA CYS A 145 -6.93 7.14 13.31
C CYS A 145 -7.19 6.49 11.95
N ALA A 146 -6.38 6.82 10.93
CA ALA A 146 -6.46 6.18 9.62
C ALA A 146 -6.29 4.66 9.73
N ALA A 147 -5.27 4.19 10.45
CA ALA A 147 -4.99 2.75 10.62
C ALA A 147 -6.12 1.99 11.31
N LEU A 148 -6.70 2.56 12.36
CA LEU A 148 -7.82 1.93 13.10
C LEU A 148 -9.12 1.93 12.29
N ARG A 149 -9.38 2.95 11.46
CA ARG A 149 -10.52 2.95 10.54
C ARG A 149 -10.33 1.96 9.39
N ALA A 150 -9.13 1.89 8.85
CA ALA A 150 -8.81 0.96 7.77
C ALA A 150 -9.06 -0.52 8.16
N LEU A 151 -8.87 -0.89 9.43
CA LEU A 151 -9.23 -2.24 9.94
C LEU A 151 -10.70 -2.64 9.71
N LYS A 152 -11.59 -1.65 9.55
CA LYS A 152 -13.03 -1.89 9.36
C LYS A 152 -13.42 -1.98 7.88
N VAL A 153 -12.49 -1.71 6.99
CA VAL A 153 -12.72 -1.72 5.54
C VAL A 153 -12.79 -3.16 5.03
N SER A 154 -13.73 -3.41 4.13
CA SER A 154 -13.91 -4.73 3.52
C SER A 154 -12.72 -5.08 2.61
N ARG A 155 -12.15 -6.28 2.79
CA ARG A 155 -11.13 -6.80 1.87
C ARG A 155 -11.68 -6.96 0.45
N VAL A 156 -12.96 -7.31 0.31
CA VAL A 156 -13.62 -7.48 -1.00
C VAL A 156 -13.68 -6.15 -1.75
N SER A 157 -14.06 -5.05 -1.09
CA SER A 157 -14.10 -3.75 -1.76
C SER A 157 -12.71 -3.22 -2.17
N CYS A 158 -11.64 -3.60 -1.45
CA CYS A 158 -10.27 -3.34 -1.89
C CYS A 158 -9.96 -4.05 -3.22
N LEU A 159 -10.36 -5.32 -3.35
CA LEU A 159 -10.16 -6.13 -4.56
C LEU A 159 -10.94 -5.57 -5.74
N GLU A 160 -12.22 -5.25 -5.53
CA GLU A 160 -13.07 -4.64 -6.55
C GLU A 160 -12.46 -3.35 -7.05
N PHE A 161 -11.98 -2.49 -6.16
CA PHE A 161 -11.29 -1.26 -6.54
C PHE A 161 -10.01 -1.54 -7.35
N ALA A 162 -9.14 -2.43 -6.87
CA ALA A 162 -7.86 -2.73 -7.51
C ALA A 162 -8.04 -3.37 -8.90
N SER A 163 -9.15 -4.08 -9.16
CA SER A 163 -9.43 -4.69 -10.46
C SER A 163 -9.51 -3.67 -11.60
N HIS A 164 -9.91 -2.43 -11.30
CA HIS A 164 -9.94 -1.33 -12.27
C HIS A 164 -8.55 -0.78 -12.62
N TYR A 165 -7.52 -1.21 -11.91
CA TYR A 165 -6.11 -0.82 -12.11
C TYR A 165 -5.23 -1.99 -12.55
N SER A 166 -5.81 -3.08 -13.09
CA SER A 166 -5.01 -4.16 -13.68
C SER A 166 -4.19 -3.65 -14.88
N TRP A 167 -3.07 -4.30 -15.17
CA TRP A 167 -2.28 -3.97 -16.37
C TRP A 167 -3.09 -4.04 -17.66
N ASP A 168 -4.04 -4.98 -17.75
CA ASP A 168 -4.94 -5.11 -18.91
C ASP A 168 -5.84 -3.89 -19.08
N VAL A 169 -6.44 -3.40 -17.98
CA VAL A 169 -7.29 -2.20 -18.01
C VAL A 169 -6.46 -0.98 -18.37
N CYS A 170 -5.32 -0.81 -17.73
CA CYS A 170 -4.41 0.32 -17.92
C CYS A 170 -3.88 0.36 -19.38
N THR A 171 -3.51 -0.81 -19.95
CA THR A 171 -3.04 -0.91 -21.33
C THR A 171 -4.18 -0.59 -22.33
N ARG A 172 -5.39 -1.07 -22.06
CA ARG A 172 -6.55 -0.77 -22.90
C ARG A 172 -6.89 0.72 -22.90
N GLU A 173 -6.85 1.36 -21.75
CA GLU A 173 -7.02 2.80 -21.62
C GLU A 173 -5.98 3.57 -22.45
N PHE A 174 -4.70 3.16 -22.36
CA PHE A 174 -3.63 3.75 -23.16
C PHE A 174 -3.90 3.61 -24.66
N LEU A 175 -4.25 2.41 -25.13
CA LEU A 175 -4.54 2.15 -26.53
C LEU A 175 -5.74 2.95 -27.05
N ASN A 176 -6.78 3.11 -26.23
CA ASN A 176 -7.96 3.90 -26.57
C ASN A 176 -7.66 5.41 -26.68
N ASN A 177 -6.61 5.87 -26.00
CA ASN A 177 -6.16 7.26 -26.05
C ASN A 177 -5.19 7.55 -27.21
N LEU A 178 -4.75 6.51 -27.94
CA LEU A 178 -3.97 6.70 -29.17
C LEU A 178 -4.89 7.17 -30.29
N VAL A 179 -4.61 8.35 -30.83
CA VAL A 179 -5.33 8.87 -32.01
C VAL A 179 -4.85 8.04 -33.19
N PRO A 180 -5.74 7.42 -33.98
CA PRO A 180 -5.34 6.78 -35.23
C PRO A 180 -4.73 7.83 -36.16
N ASN A 181 -3.55 7.55 -36.70
CA ASN A 181 -2.93 8.37 -37.74
C ASN A 181 -3.71 8.28 -39.04
#